data_15f97ae39f26eab64df6b6d5549713f3
#
_entry.id   15f97ae39f26eab64df6b6d5549713f3
#
_cell.length_a   1.000
_cell.length_b   1.000
_cell.length_c   1.000
_cell.angle_alpha   90.00
_cell.angle_beta   90.00
_cell.angle_gamma   90.00
#
_symmetry.space_group_name_H-M   'P 1'
#
loop_
_entity.id
_entity.type
_entity.pdbx_description
1 polymer ?
#
loop_
_entity_poly.entity_id
_entity_poly.type
_entity_poly.pdbx_seq_one_letter_code
_entity_poly.pdbx_strand_id
1 'polypeptide(L)'
;MNLKQYFGGDDFVVIMPNERPLIDKLLTDLIAHIKVVTVNPGFFPKFGIYIVIDGEYVAAMYDRALIALSSIKENYTKQIAYYDSNIRQDFEYSQSILMDTQQALYNHEFMVYFQPKCNMLNGKIVGVEALVRWNHPTKGIISPGDFVFILEKNGFIVNLDLFVWQETCRLLSNWLDQGNQGVPVSVNVSRTDIYAIDVVKTFKELVAEYKLPVNLIEIEITESSYASDYEIISKVVDDFRLAGFTVLMDDFGSGYSSLNMLKDVNVDILKIDMKFLELREDSIGRGIGILEAIVKMAKLMGLRVIAEGVETKQQIDLLNELGCIYG
;
A
#
# COMPACT_ATOMS: atom_id res chain seq x y z
N MET A 1 5.39 -36.04 -26.21
CA MET A 1 5.66 -35.01 -27.24
C MET A 1 5.57 -33.67 -26.55
N ASN A 2 6.69 -33.00 -26.33
CA ASN A 2 6.67 -31.70 -25.64
C ASN A 2 6.42 -30.63 -26.70
N LEU A 3 5.22 -30.03 -26.71
CA LEU A 3 4.95 -28.85 -27.52
C LEU A 3 5.45 -27.63 -26.76
N LYS A 4 6.40 -26.90 -27.37
CA LYS A 4 6.85 -25.60 -26.90
C LYS A 4 6.37 -24.57 -27.89
N GLN A 5 5.66 -23.54 -27.42
CA GLN A 5 5.20 -22.44 -28.25
C GLN A 5 5.55 -21.12 -27.59
N TYR A 6 6.06 -20.18 -28.39
CA TYR A 6 6.29 -18.80 -27.98
C TYR A 6 5.02 -17.97 -28.20
N PHE A 7 4.57 -17.25 -27.17
CA PHE A 7 3.32 -16.47 -27.22
C PHE A 7 3.54 -14.95 -27.28
N GLY A 8 4.78 -14.50 -27.32
CA GLY A 8 5.15 -13.09 -27.36
C GLY A 8 5.69 -12.59 -26.00
N GLY A 9 6.47 -11.51 -26.01
CA GLY A 9 7.13 -11.00 -24.81
C GLY A 9 8.13 -12.02 -24.24
N ASP A 10 8.08 -12.24 -22.92
CA ASP A 10 8.95 -13.18 -22.19
C ASP A 10 8.23 -14.49 -21.82
N ASP A 11 7.05 -14.74 -22.39
CA ASP A 11 6.19 -15.87 -22.01
C ASP A 11 6.40 -17.09 -22.90
N PHE A 12 6.63 -18.24 -22.26
CA PHE A 12 6.78 -19.54 -22.92
C PHE A 12 5.79 -20.54 -22.35
N VAL A 13 5.17 -21.33 -23.21
CA VAL A 13 4.26 -22.40 -22.82
C VAL A 13 4.84 -23.77 -23.13
N VAL A 14 4.72 -24.68 -22.18
CA VAL A 14 5.14 -26.07 -22.31
C VAL A 14 4.00 -26.97 -21.94
N ILE A 15 3.66 -27.92 -22.83
CA ILE A 15 2.69 -28.99 -22.55
C ILE A 15 3.46 -30.30 -22.37
N MET A 16 3.22 -30.99 -21.27
CA MET A 16 3.93 -32.18 -20.89
C MET A 16 3.03 -33.16 -20.13
N PRO A 17 3.41 -34.44 -19.98
CA PRO A 17 2.70 -35.39 -19.14
C PRO A 17 2.58 -34.91 -17.70
N ASN A 18 1.43 -35.19 -17.06
CA ASN A 18 1.21 -34.86 -15.65
C ASN A 18 1.92 -35.87 -14.73
N GLU A 19 3.24 -35.85 -14.76
CA GLU A 19 4.11 -36.68 -13.93
C GLU A 19 4.94 -35.75 -13.04
N ARG A 20 4.66 -35.74 -11.73
CA ARG A 20 5.30 -34.85 -10.77
C ARG A 20 6.84 -34.85 -10.85
N PRO A 21 7.54 -36.01 -10.90
CA PRO A 21 8.99 -36.03 -11.01
C PRO A 21 9.51 -35.39 -12.30
N LEU A 22 8.77 -35.51 -13.39
CA LEU A 22 9.15 -34.93 -14.69
C LEU A 22 8.98 -33.40 -14.67
N ILE A 23 7.91 -32.92 -14.08
CA ILE A 23 7.64 -31.47 -13.87
C ILE A 23 8.73 -30.87 -13.00
N ASP A 24 8.98 -31.44 -11.83
CA ASP A 24 9.99 -30.93 -10.87
C ASP A 24 11.39 -30.91 -11.47
N LYS A 25 11.74 -31.94 -12.25
CA LYS A 25 13.01 -31.98 -12.98
C LYS A 25 13.10 -30.87 -14.02
N LEU A 26 12.07 -30.68 -14.86
CA LEU A 26 12.06 -29.61 -15.87
C LEU A 26 12.23 -28.24 -15.23
N LEU A 27 11.47 -27.96 -14.17
CA LEU A 27 11.55 -26.68 -13.46
C LEU A 27 12.92 -26.43 -12.86
N THR A 28 13.50 -27.45 -12.23
CA THR A 28 14.85 -27.37 -11.64
C THR A 28 15.89 -27.11 -12.73
N ASP A 29 15.83 -27.85 -13.84
CA ASP A 29 16.77 -27.69 -14.95
C ASP A 29 16.64 -26.31 -15.62
N LEU A 30 15.43 -25.80 -15.82
CA LEU A 30 15.18 -24.48 -16.36
C LEU A 30 15.72 -23.37 -15.44
N ILE A 31 15.42 -23.43 -14.14
CA ILE A 31 15.90 -22.46 -13.16
C ILE A 31 17.44 -22.45 -13.12
N ALA A 32 18.05 -23.62 -13.10
CA ALA A 32 19.50 -23.76 -13.11
C ALA A 32 20.13 -23.18 -14.40
N HIS A 33 19.54 -23.48 -15.55
CA HIS A 33 20.05 -23.00 -16.85
C HIS A 33 19.92 -21.48 -17.01
N ILE A 34 18.79 -20.91 -16.59
CA ILE A 34 18.54 -19.47 -16.63
C ILE A 34 19.55 -18.74 -15.73
N LYS A 35 19.84 -19.24 -14.53
CA LYS A 35 20.86 -18.67 -13.63
C LYS A 35 22.26 -18.63 -14.22
N VAL A 36 22.60 -19.57 -15.11
CA VAL A 36 23.91 -19.61 -15.78
C VAL A 36 24.00 -18.64 -16.97
N VAL A 37 22.87 -18.46 -17.69
CA VAL A 37 22.84 -17.67 -18.93
C VAL A 37 22.56 -16.19 -18.67
N THR A 38 21.84 -15.87 -17.60
CA THR A 38 21.50 -14.47 -17.27
C THR A 38 22.62 -13.78 -16.52
N VAL A 39 23.10 -12.67 -17.08
CA VAL A 39 24.08 -11.77 -16.47
C VAL A 39 23.48 -10.98 -15.30
N ASN A 40 22.14 -10.95 -15.19
CA ASN A 40 21.42 -10.20 -14.16
C ASN A 40 21.14 -11.11 -12.94
N PRO A 41 21.81 -10.90 -11.79
CA PRO A 41 21.64 -11.74 -10.60
C PRO A 41 20.23 -11.66 -9.96
N GLY A 42 19.41 -10.71 -10.39
CA GLY A 42 18.03 -10.51 -9.91
C GLY A 42 16.93 -11.17 -10.75
N PHE A 43 17.28 -11.93 -11.80
CA PHE A 43 16.27 -12.57 -12.64
C PHE A 43 15.75 -13.86 -12.00
N PHE A 44 14.45 -13.89 -11.64
CA PHE A 44 13.75 -15.04 -11.05
C PHE A 44 12.63 -15.50 -11.99
N PRO A 45 12.82 -16.62 -12.74
CA PRO A 45 11.78 -17.18 -13.56
C PRO A 45 10.62 -17.68 -12.69
N LYS A 46 9.39 -17.45 -13.14
CA LYS A 46 8.16 -17.88 -12.47
C LYS A 46 7.38 -18.80 -13.35
N PHE A 47 6.64 -19.75 -12.75
CA PHE A 47 5.93 -20.80 -13.45
C PHE A 47 4.50 -20.91 -12.94
N GLY A 48 3.53 -20.70 -13.84
CA GLY A 48 2.13 -21.01 -13.61
C GLY A 48 1.81 -22.38 -14.18
N ILE A 49 1.24 -23.27 -13.40
CA ILE A 49 0.97 -24.64 -13.80
C ILE A 49 -0.53 -24.90 -13.74
N TYR A 50 -1.08 -25.41 -14.83
CA TYR A 50 -2.45 -25.93 -14.90
C TYR A 50 -2.43 -27.41 -15.24
N ILE A 51 -3.14 -28.22 -14.46
CA ILE A 51 -3.36 -29.65 -14.76
C ILE A 51 -4.58 -29.75 -15.65
N VAL A 52 -4.34 -30.10 -16.91
CA VAL A 52 -5.38 -30.17 -17.95
C VAL A 52 -6.43 -31.22 -17.63
N ILE A 53 -7.69 -30.86 -17.84
CA ILE A 53 -8.85 -31.77 -17.78
C ILE A 53 -9.30 -32.05 -19.22
N ASP A 54 -9.60 -33.29 -19.51
CA ASP A 54 -10.04 -33.73 -20.84
C ASP A 54 -11.30 -32.97 -21.30
N GLY A 55 -11.29 -32.55 -22.56
CA GLY A 55 -12.41 -31.86 -23.20
C GLY A 55 -12.39 -30.34 -23.08
N GLU A 56 -11.37 -29.74 -22.46
CA GLU A 56 -11.23 -28.28 -22.37
C GLU A 56 -10.60 -27.65 -23.63
N TYR A 57 -10.97 -26.40 -23.89
CA TYR A 57 -10.37 -25.64 -24.99
C TYR A 57 -8.95 -25.18 -24.60
N VAL A 58 -8.01 -25.24 -25.55
CA VAL A 58 -6.61 -24.89 -25.36
C VAL A 58 -6.45 -23.46 -24.82
N ALA A 59 -7.27 -22.51 -25.28
CA ALA A 59 -7.24 -21.13 -24.78
C ALA A 59 -7.54 -21.07 -23.28
N ALA A 60 -8.55 -21.81 -22.80
CA ALA A 60 -8.88 -21.85 -21.36
C ALA A 60 -7.76 -22.48 -20.50
N MET A 61 -7.05 -23.48 -21.05
CA MET A 61 -5.91 -24.11 -20.38
C MET A 61 -4.76 -23.11 -20.19
N TYR A 62 -4.49 -22.33 -21.24
CA TYR A 62 -3.48 -21.27 -21.21
C TYR A 62 -3.84 -20.17 -20.22
N ASP A 63 -5.07 -19.65 -20.27
CA ASP A 63 -5.57 -18.61 -19.38
C ASP A 63 -5.43 -19.02 -17.89
N ARG A 64 -5.76 -20.28 -17.56
CA ARG A 64 -5.62 -20.78 -16.19
C ARG A 64 -4.16 -20.85 -15.74
N ALA A 65 -3.26 -21.27 -16.61
CA ALA A 65 -1.83 -21.26 -16.31
C ALA A 65 -1.31 -19.82 -16.10
N LEU A 66 -1.80 -18.85 -16.91
CA LEU A 66 -1.48 -17.43 -16.73
C LEU A 66 -2.04 -16.86 -15.43
N ILE A 67 -3.27 -17.22 -15.04
CA ILE A 67 -3.87 -16.80 -13.77
C ILE A 67 -3.01 -17.31 -12.60
N ALA A 68 -2.58 -18.58 -12.64
CA ALA A 68 -1.67 -19.12 -11.64
C ALA A 68 -0.32 -18.38 -11.62
N LEU A 69 0.25 -18.07 -12.80
CA LEU A 69 1.48 -17.29 -12.90
C LEU A 69 1.31 -15.89 -12.32
N SER A 70 0.21 -15.21 -12.63
CA SER A 70 -0.06 -13.85 -12.16
C SER A 70 -0.21 -13.77 -10.64
N SER A 71 -0.72 -14.82 -9.99
CA SER A 71 -0.88 -14.88 -8.53
C SER A 71 0.44 -14.79 -7.76
N ILE A 72 1.57 -15.10 -8.42
CA ILE A 72 2.91 -15.06 -7.82
C ILE A 72 3.82 -14.02 -8.47
N LYS A 73 3.34 -13.21 -9.43
CA LYS A 73 4.18 -12.31 -10.23
C LYS A 73 5.02 -11.36 -9.37
N GLU A 74 4.49 -10.87 -8.27
CA GLU A 74 5.15 -9.95 -7.34
C GLU A 74 5.75 -10.65 -6.11
N ASN A 75 5.57 -11.95 -5.98
CA ASN A 75 6.08 -12.70 -4.84
C ASN A 75 7.48 -13.26 -5.14
N TYR A 76 8.52 -12.59 -4.64
CA TYR A 76 9.93 -12.99 -4.86
C TYR A 76 10.32 -14.30 -4.16
N THR A 77 9.51 -14.81 -3.24
CA THR A 77 9.78 -16.07 -2.55
C THR A 77 9.16 -17.29 -3.22
N LYS A 78 8.13 -17.08 -4.06
CA LYS A 78 7.44 -18.16 -4.79
C LYS A 78 7.79 -18.11 -6.27
N GLN A 79 8.26 -19.24 -6.80
CA GLN A 79 8.57 -19.40 -8.22
C GLN A 79 7.52 -20.22 -8.97
N ILE A 80 6.70 -21.01 -8.26
CA ILE A 80 5.77 -21.97 -8.86
C ILE A 80 4.39 -21.76 -8.21
N ALA A 81 3.36 -21.66 -9.05
CA ALA A 81 1.96 -21.69 -8.63
C ALA A 81 1.19 -22.72 -9.47
N TYR A 82 0.37 -23.50 -8.79
CA TYR A 82 -0.58 -24.41 -9.43
C TYR A 82 -1.96 -23.75 -9.41
N TYR A 83 -2.62 -23.71 -10.57
CA TYR A 83 -3.98 -23.21 -10.64
C TYR A 83 -4.91 -24.10 -9.82
N ASP A 84 -5.65 -23.50 -8.93
CA ASP A 84 -6.67 -24.13 -8.10
C ASP A 84 -7.92 -23.24 -7.96
N SER A 85 -8.91 -23.73 -7.21
CA SER A 85 -10.17 -23.01 -7.00
C SER A 85 -9.97 -21.69 -6.24
N ASN A 86 -8.98 -21.59 -5.34
CA ASN A 86 -8.74 -20.39 -4.55
C ASN A 86 -8.13 -19.29 -5.43
N ILE A 87 -7.09 -19.62 -6.20
CA ILE A 87 -6.47 -18.69 -7.17
C ILE A 87 -7.50 -18.18 -8.17
N ARG A 88 -8.42 -19.07 -8.60
CA ARG A 88 -9.52 -18.68 -9.47
C ARG A 88 -10.46 -17.68 -8.78
N GLN A 89 -10.89 -17.96 -7.57
CA GLN A 89 -11.79 -17.09 -6.81
C GLN A 89 -11.16 -15.72 -6.53
N ASP A 90 -9.89 -15.70 -6.13
CA ASP A 90 -9.13 -14.45 -5.90
C ASP A 90 -9.03 -13.62 -7.19
N PHE A 91 -8.79 -14.27 -8.32
CA PHE A 91 -8.76 -13.60 -9.62
C PHE A 91 -10.13 -13.04 -10.02
N GLU A 92 -11.20 -13.86 -9.94
CA GLU A 92 -12.56 -13.44 -10.24
C GLU A 92 -13.02 -12.30 -9.32
N TYR A 93 -12.66 -12.36 -8.03
CA TYR A 93 -12.91 -11.30 -7.07
C TYR A 93 -12.18 -10.00 -7.46
N SER A 94 -10.88 -10.09 -7.76
CA SER A 94 -10.10 -8.92 -8.19
C SER A 94 -10.66 -8.27 -9.45
N GLN A 95 -11.09 -9.09 -10.43
CA GLN A 95 -11.73 -8.59 -11.64
C GLN A 95 -13.08 -7.91 -11.34
N SER A 96 -13.89 -8.47 -10.42
CA SER A 96 -15.15 -7.84 -10.02
C SER A 96 -14.92 -6.49 -9.35
N ILE A 97 -13.93 -6.38 -8.47
CA ILE A 97 -13.55 -5.10 -7.82
C ILE A 97 -13.18 -4.04 -8.87
N LEU A 98 -12.33 -4.40 -9.84
CA LEU A 98 -11.92 -3.45 -10.89
C LEU A 98 -13.11 -2.99 -11.76
N MET A 99 -13.99 -3.91 -12.15
CA MET A 99 -15.18 -3.58 -12.95
C MET A 99 -16.15 -2.69 -12.15
N ASP A 100 -16.38 -3.02 -10.89
CA ASP A 100 -17.33 -2.32 -10.03
C ASP A 100 -16.83 -0.92 -9.64
N THR A 101 -15.49 -0.73 -9.48
CA THR A 101 -14.90 0.52 -8.98
C THR A 101 -15.21 1.73 -9.87
N GLN A 102 -15.12 1.59 -11.18
CA GLN A 102 -15.41 2.70 -12.10
C GLN A 102 -16.86 3.17 -11.99
N GLN A 103 -17.78 2.22 -11.90
CA GLN A 103 -19.21 2.50 -11.73
C GLN A 103 -19.49 3.05 -10.33
N ALA A 104 -18.78 2.55 -9.31
CA ALA A 104 -18.90 2.99 -7.93
C ALA A 104 -18.48 4.45 -7.74
N LEU A 105 -17.41 4.90 -8.41
CA LEU A 105 -17.01 6.31 -8.43
C LEU A 105 -18.11 7.19 -9.04
N TYR A 106 -18.68 6.76 -10.16
CA TYR A 106 -19.76 7.50 -10.83
C TYR A 106 -21.04 7.54 -9.97
N ASN A 107 -21.37 6.46 -9.29
CA ASN A 107 -22.57 6.34 -8.45
C ASN A 107 -22.40 6.95 -7.05
N HIS A 108 -21.25 7.53 -6.70
CA HIS A 108 -20.94 8.05 -5.37
C HIS A 108 -21.05 6.98 -4.26
N GLU A 109 -20.62 5.76 -4.55
CA GLU A 109 -20.59 4.67 -3.58
C GLU A 109 -19.41 4.78 -2.61
N PHE A 110 -18.35 5.53 -2.99
CA PHE A 110 -17.22 5.81 -2.11
C PHE A 110 -17.52 6.99 -1.19
N MET A 111 -17.14 6.84 0.07
CA MET A 111 -17.28 7.86 1.12
C MET A 111 -15.94 8.07 1.81
N VAL A 112 -15.72 9.29 2.29
CA VAL A 112 -14.55 9.62 3.11
C VAL A 112 -14.97 9.64 4.58
N TYR A 113 -14.31 8.83 5.40
CA TYR A 113 -14.43 8.84 6.85
C TYR A 113 -13.21 9.54 7.43
N PHE A 114 -13.39 10.19 8.56
CA PHE A 114 -12.30 10.89 9.24
C PHE A 114 -11.99 10.19 10.56
N GLN A 115 -10.80 9.62 10.67
CA GLN A 115 -10.30 9.02 11.90
C GLN A 115 -9.55 10.08 12.72
N PRO A 116 -9.97 10.37 13.98
CA PRO A 116 -9.31 11.41 14.77
C PRO A 116 -7.91 10.99 15.22
N LYS A 117 -6.97 11.93 15.11
CA LYS A 117 -5.66 11.89 15.76
C LYS A 117 -5.74 12.73 17.04
N CYS A 118 -5.41 12.15 18.19
CA CYS A 118 -5.62 12.76 19.49
C CYS A 118 -4.31 13.03 20.26
N ASN A 119 -4.31 14.07 21.04
CA ASN A 119 -3.32 14.22 22.10
C ASN A 119 -3.74 13.33 23.29
N MET A 120 -2.98 12.27 23.55
CA MET A 120 -3.30 11.25 24.56
C MET A 120 -3.21 11.75 26.01
N LEU A 121 -2.56 12.89 26.27
CA LEU A 121 -2.51 13.49 27.61
C LEU A 121 -3.82 14.21 28.00
N ASN A 122 -4.51 14.80 27.05
CA ASN A 122 -5.67 15.66 27.31
C ASN A 122 -6.91 15.33 26.48
N GLY A 123 -6.84 14.33 25.60
CA GLY A 123 -7.95 13.87 24.75
C GLY A 123 -8.36 14.84 23.63
N LYS A 124 -7.61 15.91 23.37
CA LYS A 124 -7.95 16.86 22.31
C LYS A 124 -7.61 16.30 20.94
N ILE A 125 -8.53 16.47 20.01
CA ILE A 125 -8.30 16.18 18.59
C ILE A 125 -7.29 17.19 18.05
N VAL A 126 -6.20 16.71 17.44
CA VAL A 126 -5.12 17.51 16.88
C VAL A 126 -5.04 17.43 15.36
N GLY A 127 -5.77 16.49 14.77
CA GLY A 127 -5.90 16.27 13.35
C GLY A 127 -6.84 15.10 13.09
N VAL A 128 -7.07 14.81 11.83
CA VAL A 128 -7.84 13.63 11.39
C VAL A 128 -7.18 13.01 10.18
N GLU A 129 -7.37 11.72 9.96
CA GLU A 129 -6.98 11.02 8.74
C GLU A 129 -8.20 10.72 7.88
N ALA A 130 -8.10 11.03 6.58
CA ALA A 130 -9.13 10.76 5.59
C ALA A 130 -8.99 9.33 5.08
N LEU A 131 -9.98 8.50 5.40
CA LEU A 131 -10.00 7.09 5.04
C LEU A 131 -11.20 6.78 4.14
N VAL A 132 -10.94 6.23 2.98
CA VAL A 132 -12.00 5.80 2.05
C VAL A 132 -12.78 4.61 2.61
N ARG A 133 -14.08 4.58 2.35
CA ARG A 133 -14.97 3.43 2.58
C ARG A 133 -15.82 3.24 1.35
N TRP A 134 -16.02 2.01 0.94
CA TRP A 134 -16.87 1.68 -0.19
C TRP A 134 -18.22 1.15 0.31
N ASN A 135 -19.26 1.95 0.17
CA ASN A 135 -20.63 1.55 0.49
C ASN A 135 -21.25 0.86 -0.73
N HIS A 136 -20.91 -0.41 -0.91
CA HIS A 136 -21.36 -1.18 -2.07
C HIS A 136 -22.85 -1.53 -1.93
N PRO A 137 -23.68 -1.36 -2.98
CA PRO A 137 -25.14 -1.47 -2.88
C PRO A 137 -25.65 -2.85 -2.46
N THR A 138 -24.89 -3.92 -2.72
CA THR A 138 -25.30 -5.30 -2.40
C THR A 138 -24.40 -5.99 -1.38
N LYS A 139 -23.12 -5.54 -1.24
CA LYS A 139 -22.13 -6.18 -0.37
C LYS A 139 -21.97 -5.44 0.98
N GLY A 140 -22.64 -4.27 1.14
CA GLY A 140 -22.46 -3.40 2.30
C GLY A 140 -21.14 -2.64 2.27
N ILE A 141 -20.60 -2.29 3.44
CA ILE A 141 -19.32 -1.55 3.52
C ILE A 141 -18.16 -2.51 3.26
N ILE A 142 -17.44 -2.29 2.18
CA ILE A 142 -16.21 -3.01 1.83
C ILE A 142 -15.02 -2.26 2.44
N SER A 143 -14.14 -3.01 3.12
CA SER A 143 -12.94 -2.46 3.76
C SER A 143 -11.89 -2.03 2.73
N PRO A 144 -11.13 -0.94 2.96
CA PRO A 144 -10.00 -0.56 2.12
C PRO A 144 -9.00 -1.70 1.87
N GLY A 145 -8.73 -2.52 2.88
CA GLY A 145 -7.84 -3.69 2.74
C GLY A 145 -8.28 -4.70 1.67
N ASP A 146 -9.58 -4.72 1.32
CA ASP A 146 -10.13 -5.66 0.33
C ASP A 146 -10.01 -5.14 -1.11
N PHE A 147 -9.84 -3.83 -1.33
CA PHE A 147 -9.84 -3.27 -2.70
C PHE A 147 -8.63 -2.37 -3.03
N VAL A 148 -8.04 -1.65 -2.07
CA VAL A 148 -6.96 -0.70 -2.32
C VAL A 148 -5.77 -1.38 -3.00
N PHE A 149 -5.30 -2.51 -2.45
CA PHE A 149 -4.20 -3.27 -3.05
C PHE A 149 -4.49 -3.72 -4.49
N ILE A 150 -5.75 -4.10 -4.78
CA ILE A 150 -6.16 -4.50 -6.15
C ILE A 150 -6.08 -3.29 -7.09
N LEU A 151 -6.53 -2.12 -6.64
CA LEU A 151 -6.52 -0.89 -7.43
C LEU A 151 -5.09 -0.36 -7.65
N GLU A 152 -4.24 -0.41 -6.64
CA GLU A 152 -2.81 -0.05 -6.76
C GLU A 152 -2.11 -0.90 -7.81
N LYS A 153 -2.28 -2.22 -7.72
CA LYS A 153 -1.66 -3.18 -8.64
C LYS A 153 -2.05 -2.95 -10.10
N ASN A 154 -3.25 -2.43 -10.35
CA ASN A 154 -3.78 -2.17 -11.68
C ASN A 154 -3.71 -0.69 -12.08
N GLY A 155 -3.12 0.18 -11.26
CA GLY A 155 -2.99 1.61 -11.50
C GLY A 155 -4.30 2.39 -11.40
N PHE A 156 -5.42 1.75 -11.02
CA PHE A 156 -6.72 2.39 -10.90
C PHE A 156 -6.85 3.22 -9.61
N ILE A 157 -5.94 3.03 -8.67
CA ILE A 157 -5.90 3.75 -7.40
C ILE A 157 -5.88 5.26 -7.60
N VAL A 158 -5.19 5.77 -8.61
CA VAL A 158 -5.10 7.20 -8.93
C VAL A 158 -6.47 7.87 -9.04
N ASN A 159 -7.43 7.19 -9.66
CA ASN A 159 -8.79 7.74 -9.80
C ASN A 159 -9.53 7.80 -8.46
N LEU A 160 -9.32 6.81 -7.61
CA LEU A 160 -9.91 6.77 -6.28
C LEU A 160 -9.27 7.83 -5.39
N ASP A 161 -7.95 7.97 -5.41
CA ASP A 161 -7.23 8.92 -4.57
C ASP A 161 -7.55 10.36 -4.96
N LEU A 162 -7.65 10.66 -6.26
CA LEU A 162 -8.16 11.95 -6.74
C LEU A 162 -9.56 12.26 -6.20
N PHE A 163 -10.45 11.28 -6.20
CA PHE A 163 -11.80 11.44 -5.60
C PHE A 163 -11.70 11.72 -4.10
N VAL A 164 -10.89 10.95 -3.36
CA VAL A 164 -10.69 11.11 -1.91
C VAL A 164 -10.14 12.50 -1.59
N TRP A 165 -9.13 12.97 -2.33
CA TRP A 165 -8.54 14.29 -2.12
C TRP A 165 -9.53 15.43 -2.39
N GLN A 166 -10.27 15.35 -3.51
CA GLN A 166 -11.31 16.33 -3.84
C GLN A 166 -12.40 16.37 -2.78
N GLU A 167 -12.93 15.21 -2.41
CA GLU A 167 -14.00 15.09 -1.41
C GLU A 167 -13.54 15.57 -0.03
N THR A 168 -12.31 15.25 0.37
CA THR A 168 -11.70 15.75 1.61
C THR A 168 -11.62 17.28 1.62
N CYS A 169 -11.11 17.88 0.55
CA CYS A 169 -11.02 19.33 0.41
C CYS A 169 -12.42 19.99 0.43
N ARG A 170 -13.39 19.40 -0.25
CA ARG A 170 -14.78 19.87 -0.28
C ARG A 170 -15.43 19.84 1.12
N LEU A 171 -15.25 18.72 1.83
CA LEU A 171 -15.81 18.57 3.19
C LEU A 171 -15.15 19.52 4.18
N LEU A 172 -13.83 19.68 4.11
CA LEU A 172 -13.10 20.61 4.97
C LEU A 172 -13.49 22.07 4.69
N SER A 173 -13.63 22.47 3.42
CA SER A 173 -14.10 23.82 3.05
C SER A 173 -15.50 24.08 3.62
N ASN A 174 -16.44 23.14 3.44
CA ASN A 174 -17.78 23.25 4.00
C ASN A 174 -17.78 23.37 5.54
N TRP A 175 -16.88 22.65 6.21
CA TRP A 175 -16.71 22.72 7.66
C TRP A 175 -16.25 24.09 8.13
N LEU A 176 -15.29 24.69 7.43
CA LEU A 176 -14.78 26.03 7.71
C LEU A 176 -15.83 27.12 7.42
N ASP A 177 -16.59 26.99 6.33
CA ASP A 177 -17.65 27.93 5.94
C ASP A 177 -18.78 27.99 6.96
N GLN A 178 -18.99 26.92 7.72
CA GLN A 178 -19.93 26.86 8.84
C GLN A 178 -19.39 27.57 10.11
N GLY A 179 -18.20 28.16 10.06
CA GLY A 179 -17.55 28.85 11.18
C GLY A 179 -16.87 27.92 12.17
N ASN A 180 -16.68 26.64 11.84
CA ASN A 180 -16.00 25.70 12.71
C ASN A 180 -14.47 25.90 12.64
N GLN A 181 -13.77 25.53 13.71
CA GLN A 181 -12.33 25.52 13.72
C GLN A 181 -11.80 24.37 12.86
N GLY A 182 -10.89 24.66 11.92
CA GLY A 182 -10.21 23.65 11.13
C GLY A 182 -9.18 22.89 11.96
N VAL A 183 -9.09 21.59 11.70
CA VAL A 183 -7.99 20.72 12.15
C VAL A 183 -7.29 20.17 10.91
N PRO A 184 -5.97 19.88 10.96
CA PRO A 184 -5.27 19.25 9.86
C PRO A 184 -5.91 17.91 9.46
N VAL A 185 -6.03 17.71 8.17
CA VAL A 185 -6.54 16.46 7.58
C VAL A 185 -5.44 15.83 6.76
N SER A 186 -5.02 14.63 7.12
CA SER A 186 -4.08 13.87 6.33
C SER A 186 -4.78 13.01 5.28
N VAL A 187 -4.14 12.91 4.13
CA VAL A 187 -4.56 12.09 2.99
C VAL A 187 -3.40 11.24 2.50
N ASN A 188 -3.71 10.02 2.14
CA ASN A 188 -2.74 9.08 1.59
C ASN A 188 -2.37 9.45 0.15
N VAL A 189 -1.08 9.33 -0.19
CA VAL A 189 -0.54 9.47 -1.54
C VAL A 189 0.28 8.22 -1.85
N SER A 190 -0.20 7.42 -2.79
CA SER A 190 0.45 6.19 -3.18
C SER A 190 1.67 6.44 -4.08
N ARG A 191 2.58 5.47 -4.15
CA ARG A 191 3.66 5.50 -5.15
C ARG A 191 3.11 5.59 -6.57
N THR A 192 2.01 4.91 -6.84
CA THR A 192 1.36 4.91 -8.16
C THR A 192 0.91 6.32 -8.55
N ASP A 193 0.39 7.12 -7.62
CA ASP A 193 0.01 8.51 -7.88
C ASP A 193 1.21 9.36 -8.28
N ILE A 194 2.31 9.23 -7.52
CA ILE A 194 3.55 9.99 -7.76
C ILE A 194 4.11 9.75 -9.17
N TYR A 195 3.94 8.52 -9.69
CA TYR A 195 4.37 8.20 -11.05
C TYR A 195 3.36 8.57 -12.14
N ALA A 196 2.08 8.57 -11.81
CA ALA A 196 1.01 8.77 -12.80
C ALA A 196 0.71 10.24 -13.06
N ILE A 197 0.81 11.10 -12.03
CA ILE A 197 0.41 12.50 -12.11
C ILE A 197 1.39 13.43 -11.36
N ASP A 198 1.32 14.73 -11.62
CA ASP A 198 1.98 15.75 -10.81
C ASP A 198 1.16 16.01 -9.54
N VAL A 199 1.42 15.20 -8.50
CA VAL A 199 0.68 15.25 -7.23
C VAL A 199 0.81 16.61 -6.55
N VAL A 200 1.99 17.24 -6.58
CA VAL A 200 2.22 18.55 -5.94
C VAL A 200 1.38 19.64 -6.59
N LYS A 201 1.34 19.66 -7.92
CA LYS A 201 0.49 20.57 -8.69
C LYS A 201 -0.98 20.32 -8.38
N THR A 202 -1.42 19.07 -8.37
CA THR A 202 -2.80 18.67 -8.08
C THR A 202 -3.25 19.19 -6.71
N PHE A 203 -2.45 19.00 -5.65
CA PHE A 203 -2.80 19.51 -4.32
C PHE A 203 -2.79 21.04 -4.24
N LYS A 204 -1.87 21.72 -4.93
CA LYS A 204 -1.91 23.19 -5.03
C LYS A 204 -3.20 23.68 -5.68
N GLU A 205 -3.64 23.02 -6.73
CA GLU A 205 -4.89 23.36 -7.43
C GLU A 205 -6.11 23.11 -6.51
N LEU A 206 -6.16 21.97 -5.81
CA LEU A 206 -7.23 21.65 -4.88
C LEU A 206 -7.34 22.66 -3.74
N VAL A 207 -6.24 22.97 -3.05
CA VAL A 207 -6.30 23.94 -1.93
C VAL A 207 -6.67 25.35 -2.42
N ALA A 208 -6.28 25.74 -3.63
CA ALA A 208 -6.68 27.00 -4.24
C ALA A 208 -8.16 27.01 -4.62
N GLU A 209 -8.67 25.94 -5.24
CA GLU A 209 -10.07 25.79 -5.65
C GLU A 209 -11.02 25.87 -4.46
N TYR A 210 -10.70 25.12 -3.40
CA TYR A 210 -11.52 25.06 -2.17
C TYR A 210 -11.17 26.15 -1.15
N LYS A 211 -10.24 27.06 -1.48
CA LYS A 211 -9.78 28.18 -0.63
C LYS A 211 -9.31 27.74 0.77
N LEU A 212 -8.63 26.61 0.83
CA LEU A 212 -8.13 26.05 2.06
C LEU A 212 -6.76 26.61 2.46
N PRO A 213 -6.49 26.85 3.74
CA PRO A 213 -5.14 27.02 4.22
C PRO A 213 -4.31 25.75 3.97
N VAL A 214 -3.13 25.90 3.36
CA VAL A 214 -2.26 24.76 2.97
C VAL A 214 -1.92 23.87 4.17
N ASN A 215 -1.71 24.48 5.34
CA ASN A 215 -1.38 23.78 6.57
C ASN A 215 -2.52 22.93 7.17
N LEU A 216 -3.71 22.95 6.57
CA LEU A 216 -4.81 22.07 6.95
C LEU A 216 -4.85 20.79 6.12
N ILE A 217 -4.00 20.63 5.12
CA ILE A 217 -3.84 19.37 4.37
C ILE A 217 -2.44 18.82 4.68
N GLU A 218 -2.43 17.58 5.14
CA GLU A 218 -1.22 16.81 5.42
C GLU A 218 -1.12 15.67 4.42
N ILE A 219 0.10 15.36 3.96
CA ILE A 219 0.37 14.35 2.93
C ILE A 219 1.01 13.12 3.58
N GLU A 220 0.38 11.96 3.49
CA GLU A 220 0.90 10.71 4.02
C GLU A 220 1.51 9.86 2.91
N ILE A 221 2.77 9.44 3.09
CA ILE A 221 3.49 8.57 2.15
C ILE A 221 4.08 7.43 2.96
N THR A 222 3.83 6.18 2.51
CA THR A 222 4.28 5.00 3.24
C THR A 222 5.79 4.81 3.20
N GLU A 223 6.36 4.20 4.24
CA GLU A 223 7.77 3.82 4.30
C GLU A 223 8.20 2.97 3.10
N SER A 224 7.37 2.02 2.68
CA SER A 224 7.65 1.14 1.55
C SER A 224 7.80 1.88 0.22
N SER A 225 7.09 2.99 0.04
CA SER A 225 7.23 3.87 -1.13
C SER A 225 8.63 4.47 -1.20
N TYR A 226 9.13 4.99 -0.07
CA TYR A 226 10.50 5.52 0.02
C TYR A 226 11.56 4.46 -0.26
N ALA A 227 11.41 3.25 0.30
CA ALA A 227 12.38 2.18 0.12
C ALA A 227 12.53 1.74 -1.34
N SER A 228 11.45 1.85 -2.12
CA SER A 228 11.42 1.41 -3.51
C SER A 228 12.10 2.38 -4.48
N ASP A 229 11.91 3.71 -4.30
CA ASP A 229 12.35 4.75 -5.24
C ASP A 229 12.72 6.04 -4.52
N TYR A 230 13.72 5.93 -3.67
CA TYR A 230 14.15 6.98 -2.75
C TYR A 230 14.35 8.36 -3.40
N GLU A 231 15.04 8.45 -4.54
CA GLU A 231 15.37 9.73 -5.19
C GLU A 231 14.13 10.48 -5.67
N ILE A 232 13.16 9.76 -6.28
CA ILE A 232 11.94 10.36 -6.80
C ILE A 232 11.03 10.79 -5.65
N ILE A 233 10.83 9.90 -4.67
CA ILE A 233 9.95 10.17 -3.53
C ILE A 233 10.48 11.33 -2.69
N SER A 234 11.80 11.36 -2.38
CA SER A 234 12.41 12.45 -1.62
C SER A 234 12.24 13.80 -2.31
N LYS A 235 12.38 13.85 -3.64
CA LYS A 235 12.14 15.08 -4.40
C LYS A 235 10.69 15.54 -4.28
N VAL A 236 9.73 14.64 -4.42
CA VAL A 236 8.29 14.98 -4.29
C VAL A 236 7.97 15.48 -2.89
N VAL A 237 8.55 14.89 -1.85
CA VAL A 237 8.42 15.33 -0.46
C VAL A 237 8.97 16.72 -0.26
N ASP A 238 10.17 17.01 -0.77
CA ASP A 238 10.74 18.36 -0.73
C ASP A 238 9.87 19.38 -1.45
N ASP A 239 9.30 19.02 -2.61
CA ASP A 239 8.42 19.88 -3.40
C ASP A 239 7.09 20.15 -2.64
N PHE A 240 6.51 19.16 -1.94
CA PHE A 240 5.35 19.36 -1.06
C PHE A 240 5.67 20.31 0.09
N ARG A 241 6.80 20.11 0.78
CA ARG A 241 7.22 20.94 1.89
C ARG A 241 7.52 22.38 1.45
N LEU A 242 8.17 22.58 0.31
CA LEU A 242 8.37 23.89 -0.31
C LEU A 242 7.04 24.58 -0.67
N ALA A 243 6.02 23.81 -1.00
CA ALA A 243 4.67 24.32 -1.23
C ALA A 243 3.90 24.65 0.07
N GLY A 244 4.45 24.31 1.25
CA GLY A 244 3.88 24.60 2.57
C GLY A 244 3.01 23.48 3.16
N PHE A 245 2.96 22.31 2.51
CA PHE A 245 2.28 21.14 3.05
C PHE A 245 3.14 20.48 4.15
N THR A 246 2.47 19.89 5.15
CA THR A 246 3.09 18.99 6.12
C THR A 246 3.13 17.59 5.53
N VAL A 247 4.28 16.92 5.59
CA VAL A 247 4.45 15.56 5.07
C VAL A 247 4.68 14.58 6.21
N LEU A 248 3.95 13.47 6.17
CA LEU A 248 4.04 12.37 7.13
C LEU A 248 4.63 11.14 6.46
N MET A 249 5.50 10.44 7.17
CA MET A 249 5.89 9.07 6.81
C MET A 249 5.02 8.10 7.57
N ASP A 250 4.31 7.26 6.82
CA ASP A 250 3.38 6.27 7.34
C ASP A 250 3.97 4.87 7.42
N ASP A 251 3.37 4.02 8.27
CA ASP A 251 3.74 2.60 8.48
C ASP A 251 5.19 2.40 8.92
N PHE A 252 5.81 3.38 9.60
CA PHE A 252 7.21 3.27 9.96
C PHE A 252 7.48 2.10 10.92
N GLY A 253 8.41 1.23 10.51
CA GLY A 253 8.80 0.02 11.24
C GLY A 253 8.09 -1.25 10.78
N SER A 254 7.13 -1.18 9.87
CA SER A 254 6.46 -2.36 9.30
C SER A 254 7.32 -3.14 8.31
N GLY A 255 8.37 -2.52 7.76
CA GLY A 255 9.26 -3.05 6.73
C GLY A 255 10.73 -3.20 7.16
N TYR A 256 11.60 -3.44 6.18
CA TYR A 256 13.05 -3.45 6.37
C TYR A 256 13.63 -2.02 6.29
N SER A 257 13.19 -1.12 7.19
CA SER A 257 13.71 0.24 7.22
C SER A 257 15.21 0.25 7.47
N SER A 258 15.95 0.87 6.59
CA SER A 258 17.32 1.21 6.93
C SER A 258 17.29 2.54 7.70
N LEU A 259 17.94 2.59 8.87
CA LEU A 259 18.21 3.84 9.59
C LEU A 259 18.87 4.90 8.69
N ASN A 260 19.55 4.47 7.61
CA ASN A 260 20.10 5.35 6.59
C ASN A 260 19.02 6.13 5.84
N MET A 261 17.86 5.52 5.59
CA MET A 261 16.75 6.21 4.92
C MET A 261 16.23 7.38 5.76
N LEU A 262 16.06 7.18 7.07
CA LEU A 262 15.61 8.25 7.97
C LEU A 262 16.55 9.44 8.04
N LYS A 263 17.87 9.23 7.90
CA LYS A 263 18.85 10.30 7.93
C LYS A 263 18.61 11.34 6.83
N ASP A 264 18.15 10.87 5.68
CA ASP A 264 18.07 11.68 4.47
C ASP A 264 16.60 12.04 4.11
N VAL A 265 15.61 11.49 4.85
CA VAL A 265 14.19 11.78 4.64
C VAL A 265 13.79 13.08 5.30
N ASN A 266 13.18 13.97 4.51
CA ASN A 266 12.80 15.31 4.96
C ASN A 266 11.29 15.39 5.24
N VAL A 267 10.77 14.52 6.14
CA VAL A 267 9.37 14.57 6.60
C VAL A 267 9.21 15.38 7.88
N ASP A 268 7.99 15.75 8.24
CA ASP A 268 7.67 16.53 9.43
C ASP A 268 7.17 15.66 10.57
N ILE A 269 6.51 14.55 10.24
CA ILE A 269 5.86 13.66 11.20
C ILE A 269 6.18 12.21 10.84
N LEU A 270 6.41 11.40 11.87
CA LEU A 270 6.61 9.96 11.77
C LEU A 270 5.42 9.24 12.40
N LYS A 271 4.68 8.41 11.64
CA LYS A 271 3.62 7.55 12.15
C LYS A 271 4.20 6.17 12.44
N ILE A 272 4.00 5.67 13.65
CA ILE A 272 4.53 4.37 14.09
C ILE A 272 3.35 3.42 14.25
N ASP A 273 3.35 2.30 13.52
CA ASP A 273 2.34 1.24 13.65
C ASP A 273 2.58 0.45 14.95
N MET A 274 1.56 0.39 15.82
CA MET A 274 1.61 -0.36 17.09
C MET A 274 1.63 -1.88 16.91
N LYS A 275 1.38 -2.41 15.72
CA LYS A 275 1.68 -3.83 15.40
C LYS A 275 3.13 -4.20 15.69
N PHE A 276 3.99 -3.21 15.75
CA PHE A 276 5.37 -3.36 16.22
C PHE A 276 5.46 -3.90 17.66
N LEU A 277 4.43 -3.67 18.48
CA LEU A 277 4.34 -4.17 19.86
C LEU A 277 3.58 -5.51 19.99
N GLU A 278 2.94 -6.01 18.93
CA GLU A 278 2.29 -7.33 18.90
C GLU A 278 3.32 -8.47 18.87
N LEU A 279 4.37 -8.35 19.64
CA LEU A 279 5.39 -9.37 19.76
C LEU A 279 4.95 -10.42 20.79
N ARG A 280 5.27 -11.68 20.50
CA ARG A 280 5.12 -12.82 21.43
C ARG A 280 5.56 -12.43 22.83
N GLU A 281 4.93 -12.94 23.87
CA GLU A 281 5.21 -12.65 25.29
C GLU A 281 6.72 -12.62 25.62
N ASP A 282 7.51 -13.46 24.98
CA ASP A 282 8.98 -13.56 25.16
C ASP A 282 9.77 -12.37 24.53
N SER A 283 9.14 -11.50 23.75
CA SER A 283 9.79 -10.41 23.01
C SER A 283 9.27 -9.00 23.38
N ILE A 284 8.28 -8.87 24.25
CA ILE A 284 7.67 -7.60 24.66
C ILE A 284 8.73 -6.58 25.11
N GLY A 285 9.68 -6.97 25.95
CA GLY A 285 10.73 -6.07 26.44
C GLY A 285 11.64 -5.54 25.32
N ARG A 286 11.91 -6.34 24.27
CA ARG A 286 12.68 -5.91 23.11
C ARG A 286 11.89 -4.96 22.22
N GLY A 287 10.59 -5.21 22.04
CA GLY A 287 9.69 -4.34 21.27
C GLY A 287 9.60 -2.94 21.90
N ILE A 288 9.42 -2.88 23.22
CA ILE A 288 9.40 -1.61 23.97
C ILE A 288 10.73 -0.87 23.82
N GLY A 289 11.88 -1.56 23.93
CA GLY A 289 13.19 -0.95 23.76
C GLY A 289 13.41 -0.39 22.34
N ILE A 290 12.89 -1.05 21.31
CA ILE A 290 12.96 -0.55 19.94
C ILE A 290 12.05 0.67 19.78
N LEU A 291 10.81 0.63 20.27
CA LEU A 291 9.89 1.76 20.25
C LEU A 291 10.49 2.99 20.95
N GLU A 292 11.09 2.80 22.13
CA GLU A 292 11.80 3.85 22.86
C GLU A 292 12.93 4.46 22.01
N ALA A 293 13.72 3.61 21.36
CA ALA A 293 14.80 4.06 20.48
C ALA A 293 14.28 4.88 19.30
N ILE A 294 13.17 4.43 18.64
CA ILE A 294 12.53 5.13 17.53
C ILE A 294 12.01 6.51 17.98
N VAL A 295 11.27 6.56 19.09
CA VAL A 295 10.71 7.82 19.61
C VAL A 295 11.84 8.81 19.98
N LYS A 296 12.91 8.33 20.64
CA LYS A 296 14.08 9.18 20.96
C LYS A 296 14.79 9.70 19.71
N MET A 297 14.98 8.83 18.74
CA MET A 297 15.61 9.17 17.46
C MET A 297 14.79 10.23 16.73
N ALA A 298 13.48 10.01 16.55
CA ALA A 298 12.59 10.96 15.90
C ALA A 298 12.66 12.35 16.57
N LYS A 299 12.66 12.39 17.91
CA LYS A 299 12.82 13.64 18.68
C LYS A 299 14.15 14.33 18.42
N LEU A 300 15.26 13.59 18.37
CA LEU A 300 16.59 14.14 18.08
C LEU A 300 16.67 14.73 16.66
N MET A 301 15.89 14.16 15.73
CA MET A 301 15.77 14.66 14.36
C MET A 301 14.75 15.81 14.22
N GLY A 302 14.07 16.20 15.29
CA GLY A 302 13.06 17.27 15.26
C GLY A 302 11.72 16.83 14.66
N LEU A 303 11.49 15.51 14.49
CA LEU A 303 10.25 14.95 13.95
C LEU A 303 9.19 14.84 15.06
N ARG A 304 7.95 15.16 14.73
CA ARG A 304 6.80 14.78 15.57
C ARG A 304 6.51 13.29 15.39
N VAL A 305 5.99 12.64 16.42
CA VAL A 305 5.65 11.23 16.40
C VAL A 305 4.18 11.05 16.69
N ILE A 306 3.50 10.21 15.89
CA ILE A 306 2.12 9.76 16.10
C ILE A 306 2.16 8.23 16.17
N ALA A 307 1.52 7.63 17.18
CA ALA A 307 1.37 6.18 17.29
C ALA A 307 0.01 5.78 16.73
N GLU A 308 -0.03 4.77 15.87
CA GLU A 308 -1.24 4.23 15.29
C GLU A 308 -1.65 2.91 15.96
N GLY A 309 -2.94 2.56 15.85
CA GLY A 309 -3.45 1.31 16.44
C GLY A 309 -3.43 1.29 17.97
N VAL A 310 -3.51 2.45 18.60
CA VAL A 310 -3.58 2.57 20.07
C VAL A 310 -4.99 2.26 20.54
N GLU A 311 -5.18 1.10 21.18
CA GLU A 311 -6.50 0.60 21.57
C GLU A 311 -6.72 0.57 23.08
N THR A 312 -5.64 0.51 23.86
CA THR A 312 -5.73 0.30 25.31
C THR A 312 -5.09 1.42 26.11
N LYS A 313 -5.60 1.61 27.34
CA LYS A 313 -5.00 2.56 28.28
C LYS A 313 -3.55 2.23 28.61
N GLN A 314 -3.19 0.95 28.69
CA GLN A 314 -1.82 0.53 28.97
C GLN A 314 -0.86 0.97 27.86
N GLN A 315 -1.30 0.90 26.58
CA GLN A 315 -0.53 1.41 25.46
C GLN A 315 -0.37 2.94 25.53
N ILE A 316 -1.44 3.67 25.89
CA ILE A 316 -1.39 5.11 26.09
C ILE A 316 -0.39 5.49 27.17
N ASP A 317 -0.44 4.82 28.33
CA ASP A 317 0.44 5.10 29.45
C ASP A 317 1.91 4.83 29.08
N LEU A 318 2.19 3.71 28.41
CA LEU A 318 3.52 3.39 27.89
C LEU A 318 4.03 4.43 26.89
N LEU A 319 3.22 4.79 25.89
CA LEU A 319 3.59 5.77 24.88
C LEU A 319 3.89 7.14 25.50
N ASN A 320 3.08 7.58 26.48
CA ASN A 320 3.30 8.81 27.21
C ASN A 320 4.62 8.77 28.01
N GLU A 321 4.96 7.66 28.67
CA GLU A 321 6.24 7.46 29.37
C GLU A 321 7.43 7.56 28.41
N LEU A 322 7.32 7.00 27.21
CA LEU A 322 8.32 7.12 26.15
C LEU A 322 8.34 8.51 25.50
N GLY A 323 7.30 9.31 25.78
CA GLY A 323 7.14 10.68 25.32
C GLY A 323 6.58 10.80 23.91
N CYS A 324 5.86 9.77 23.43
CA CYS A 324 4.94 9.85 22.30
C CYS A 324 3.56 10.21 22.86
N ILE A 325 3.09 11.43 22.59
CA ILE A 325 1.85 11.97 23.18
C ILE A 325 0.69 12.07 22.18
N TYR A 326 0.90 11.67 20.95
CA TYR A 326 -0.12 11.68 19.89
C TYR A 326 -0.42 10.26 19.41
N GLY A 327 -1.70 9.94 19.23
CA GLY A 327 -2.19 8.65 18.74
C GLY A 327 -3.58 8.74 18.13
#